data_f601b1926d1a6dc5955f92e9ffa068f2
#
_entry.id   f601b1926d1a6dc5955f92e9ffa068f2
#
_cell.length_a   1.000
_cell.length_b   1.000
_cell.length_c   1.000
_cell.angle_alpha   90.00
_cell.angle_beta   90.00
_cell.angle_gamma   90.00
#
_symmetry.space_group_name_H-M   'P 1'
#
loop_
_entity.id
_entity.type
_entity.pdbx_description
1 polymer ?
#
loop_
_entity_poly.entity_id
_entity_poly.type
_entity_poly.pdbx_seq_one_letter_code
_entity_poly.pdbx_strand_id
1 'polypeptide(L)'
;MAAFAYHPIRFVLVVVLAIAAQLPAAQADPRSDFLAGATKACPGCDLSGLSFKRRDLTGADLSGANLKDANFHDAKLTGARLSGAELSGANLNKATLARADLTGATLRGALLYAANLDQAKLAGADLTEALMGTARLTRSDLSGAKLADVDLRKGRLAEANLTGADLTGTALDLAFLRGARLNGAAMIETRLIGTELVDAVLAGADLSEADARGANFRGADLSRAKLKRTNLLRANLYETRLDDAVFAETTMPDGTTR
;
A
#
# COMPACT_ATOMS: atom_id res chain seq x y z
N MET A 1 106.35 -20.36 -0.50
CA MET A 1 105.30 -20.33 0.52
C MET A 1 104.23 -19.42 0.02
N ALA A 2 103.12 -19.96 -0.55
CA ALA A 2 102.03 -19.24 -1.10
C ALA A 2 100.83 -19.27 -0.13
N ALA A 3 100.41 -18.08 0.30
CA ALA A 3 99.25 -17.93 1.19
C ALA A 3 97.97 -17.82 0.33
N PHE A 4 97.04 -18.74 0.49
CA PHE A 4 95.76 -18.69 -0.10
C PHE A 4 94.85 -17.79 0.74
N ALA A 5 94.32 -16.73 0.11
CA ALA A 5 93.34 -15.87 0.72
C ALA A 5 91.95 -16.43 0.44
N TYR A 6 91.20 -16.72 1.52
CA TYR A 6 89.80 -17.14 1.47
C TYR A 6 88.92 -15.92 1.39
N HIS A 7 88.10 -15.82 0.31
CA HIS A 7 87.03 -14.81 0.19
C HIS A 7 85.69 -15.44 0.64
N PRO A 8 84.94 -14.82 1.56
CA PRO A 8 83.63 -15.30 1.91
C PRO A 8 82.60 -14.80 0.91
N ILE A 9 81.90 -15.76 0.29
CA ILE A 9 80.75 -15.47 -0.58
C ILE A 9 79.61 -15.00 0.31
N ARG A 10 79.19 -13.74 0.17
CA ARG A 10 77.98 -13.19 0.79
C ARG A 10 76.77 -13.68 0.01
N PHE A 11 75.96 -14.56 0.57
CA PHE A 11 74.59 -14.87 0.08
C PHE A 11 73.68 -13.67 0.33
N VAL A 12 73.31 -13.00 -0.72
CA VAL A 12 72.23 -11.98 -0.68
C VAL A 12 70.88 -12.75 -0.75
N LEU A 13 70.24 -12.85 0.40
CA LEU A 13 68.89 -13.40 0.48
C LEU A 13 67.91 -12.38 -0.15
N VAL A 14 67.52 -12.59 -1.40
CA VAL A 14 66.45 -11.80 -2.04
C VAL A 14 65.10 -12.27 -1.49
N VAL A 15 64.61 -11.53 -0.50
CA VAL A 15 63.22 -11.72 -0.02
C VAL A 15 62.27 -11.15 -1.09
N VAL A 16 61.73 -12.04 -1.92
CA VAL A 16 60.62 -11.68 -2.82
C VAL A 16 59.36 -11.52 -1.97
N LEU A 17 59.04 -10.29 -1.58
CA LEU A 17 57.72 -9.97 -1.02
C LEU A 17 56.68 -10.19 -2.13
N ALA A 18 55.97 -11.31 -2.10
CA ALA A 18 54.78 -11.50 -2.88
C ALA A 18 53.69 -10.56 -2.33
N ILE A 19 53.55 -9.40 -2.95
CA ILE A 19 52.35 -8.55 -2.76
C ILE A 19 51.21 -9.31 -3.41
N ALA A 20 50.48 -10.11 -2.62
CA ALA A 20 49.19 -10.60 -2.98
C ALA A 20 48.31 -9.36 -3.15
N ALA A 21 48.10 -8.92 -4.37
CA ALA A 21 47.07 -7.94 -4.68
C ALA A 21 45.71 -8.54 -4.19
N GLN A 22 45.26 -8.09 -3.04
CA GLN A 22 43.90 -8.35 -2.61
C GLN A 22 42.99 -7.65 -3.63
N LEU A 23 42.53 -8.40 -4.64
CA LEU A 23 41.43 -7.99 -5.45
C LEU A 23 40.29 -7.61 -4.48
N PRO A 24 39.72 -6.40 -4.56
CA PRO A 24 38.56 -6.11 -3.74
C PRO A 24 37.56 -7.22 -3.99
N ALA A 25 37.08 -7.86 -2.93
CA ALA A 25 35.98 -8.81 -3.03
C ALA A 25 34.90 -8.10 -3.85
N ALA A 26 34.50 -8.71 -4.99
CA ALA A 26 33.44 -8.16 -5.81
C ALA A 26 32.27 -7.92 -4.85
N GLN A 27 31.91 -6.65 -4.64
CA GLN A 27 30.76 -6.32 -3.80
C GLN A 27 29.60 -7.09 -4.40
N ALA A 28 29.02 -8.01 -3.60
CA ALA A 28 27.86 -8.76 -3.99
C ALA A 28 26.81 -7.74 -4.51
N ASP A 29 26.35 -7.94 -5.73
CA ASP A 29 25.29 -7.08 -6.29
C ASP A 29 23.97 -7.45 -5.59
N PRO A 30 23.41 -6.59 -4.74
CA PRO A 30 22.19 -6.90 -3.97
C PRO A 30 21.03 -7.35 -4.87
N ARG A 31 21.00 -6.84 -6.11
CA ARG A 31 19.97 -7.20 -7.09
C ARG A 31 20.15 -8.64 -7.58
N SER A 32 21.36 -9.03 -7.96
CA SER A 32 21.64 -10.40 -8.42
C SER A 32 21.42 -11.43 -7.32
N ASP A 33 21.85 -11.14 -6.10
CA ASP A 33 21.65 -12.00 -4.93
C ASP A 33 20.16 -12.18 -4.60
N PHE A 34 19.38 -11.09 -4.67
CA PHE A 34 17.93 -11.14 -4.49
C PHE A 34 17.25 -11.96 -5.59
N LEU A 35 17.63 -11.78 -6.85
CA LEU A 35 17.07 -12.52 -7.97
C LEU A 35 17.40 -14.02 -7.89
N ALA A 36 18.62 -14.35 -7.48
CA ALA A 36 19.06 -15.72 -7.24
C ALA A 36 18.41 -16.36 -6.00
N GLY A 37 17.77 -15.56 -5.13
CA GLY A 37 17.17 -16.04 -3.88
C GLY A 37 18.17 -16.24 -2.74
N ALA A 38 19.39 -15.76 -2.88
CA ALA A 38 20.41 -15.81 -1.85
C ALA A 38 20.08 -14.87 -0.68
N THR A 39 19.33 -13.80 -0.94
CA THR A 39 18.81 -12.86 0.06
C THR A 39 17.35 -12.52 -0.20
N LYS A 40 16.64 -12.03 0.83
CA LYS A 40 15.32 -11.41 0.72
C LYS A 40 15.37 -9.87 0.82
N ALA A 41 16.56 -9.28 0.75
CA ALA A 41 16.73 -7.84 0.85
C ALA A 41 17.28 -7.25 -0.44
N CYS A 42 16.57 -6.25 -0.98
CA CYS A 42 16.98 -5.46 -2.15
C CYS A 42 16.41 -4.04 -2.03
N PRO A 43 16.71 -3.31 -0.93
CA PRO A 43 16.22 -1.95 -0.76
C PRO A 43 16.80 -1.04 -1.84
N GLY A 44 15.95 -0.19 -2.44
CA GLY A 44 16.34 0.74 -3.51
C GLY A 44 16.71 0.08 -4.84
N CYS A 45 16.63 -1.25 -4.98
CA CYS A 45 16.95 -1.92 -6.24
C CYS A 45 15.98 -1.55 -7.36
N ASP A 46 16.50 -1.54 -8.59
CA ASP A 46 15.64 -1.54 -9.78
C ASP A 46 15.23 -2.96 -10.15
N LEU A 47 13.96 -3.27 -9.89
CA LEU A 47 13.31 -4.54 -10.16
C LEU A 47 12.09 -4.33 -11.09
N SER A 48 12.06 -3.21 -11.81
CA SER A 48 10.95 -2.83 -12.68
C SER A 48 10.70 -3.87 -13.77
N GLY A 49 9.43 -4.12 -14.09
CA GLY A 49 9.00 -5.08 -15.12
C GLY A 49 9.32 -6.55 -14.84
N LEU A 50 9.98 -6.86 -13.72
CA LEU A 50 10.38 -8.25 -13.43
C LEU A 50 9.21 -9.08 -12.90
N SER A 51 9.30 -10.40 -13.10
CA SER A 51 8.27 -11.33 -12.65
C SER A 51 8.65 -12.04 -11.35
N PHE A 52 7.84 -11.80 -10.31
CA PHE A 52 7.87 -12.47 -9.01
C PHE A 52 6.59 -13.29 -8.77
N LYS A 53 5.92 -13.68 -9.84
CA LYS A 53 4.67 -14.46 -9.78
C LYS A 53 4.83 -15.69 -8.90
N ARG A 54 3.93 -15.83 -7.89
CA ARG A 54 3.91 -16.91 -6.88
C ARG A 54 5.19 -17.03 -6.03
N ARG A 55 6.10 -16.07 -6.11
CA ARG A 55 7.35 -16.10 -5.32
C ARG A 55 7.04 -15.87 -3.84
N ASP A 56 7.74 -16.56 -2.96
CA ASP A 56 7.69 -16.31 -1.52
C ASP A 56 8.69 -15.21 -1.15
N LEU A 57 8.15 -14.02 -0.94
CA LEU A 57 8.84 -12.82 -0.50
C LEU A 57 8.37 -12.40 0.90
N THR A 58 7.92 -13.37 1.71
CA THR A 58 7.52 -13.12 3.10
C THR A 58 8.67 -12.49 3.86
N GLY A 59 8.41 -11.32 4.46
CA GLY A 59 9.39 -10.53 5.21
C GLY A 59 10.51 -9.91 4.36
N ALA A 60 10.39 -9.91 3.03
CA ALA A 60 11.39 -9.30 2.16
C ALA A 60 11.54 -7.80 2.43
N ASP A 61 12.75 -7.27 2.33
CA ASP A 61 13.02 -5.83 2.36
C ASP A 61 13.19 -5.30 0.94
N LEU A 62 12.16 -4.60 0.49
CA LEU A 62 12.07 -3.93 -0.82
C LEU A 62 11.80 -2.43 -0.63
N SER A 63 12.23 -1.88 0.52
CA SER A 63 12.04 -0.46 0.85
C SER A 63 12.67 0.42 -0.21
N GLY A 64 11.92 1.40 -0.75
CA GLY A 64 12.36 2.32 -1.79
C GLY A 64 12.70 1.68 -3.13
N ALA A 65 12.45 0.38 -3.33
CA ALA A 65 12.75 -0.30 -4.59
C ALA A 65 11.87 0.22 -5.73
N ASN A 66 12.42 0.27 -6.94
CA ASN A 66 11.66 0.47 -8.16
C ASN A 66 11.05 -0.87 -8.60
N LEU A 67 9.74 -1.00 -8.42
CA LEU A 67 8.93 -2.19 -8.73
C LEU A 67 7.87 -1.85 -9.80
N LYS A 68 8.07 -0.76 -10.54
CA LYS A 68 7.13 -0.32 -11.56
C LYS A 68 6.87 -1.45 -12.55
N ASP A 69 5.60 -1.68 -12.87
CA ASP A 69 5.13 -2.73 -13.80
C ASP A 69 5.59 -4.15 -13.43
N ALA A 70 6.11 -4.38 -12.22
CA ALA A 70 6.54 -5.71 -11.78
C ALA A 70 5.34 -6.65 -11.57
N ASN A 71 5.53 -7.94 -11.80
CA ASN A 71 4.47 -8.93 -11.67
C ASN A 71 4.60 -9.74 -10.39
N PHE A 72 3.76 -9.43 -9.39
CA PHE A 72 3.61 -10.13 -8.11
C PHE A 72 2.32 -10.96 -8.04
N HIS A 73 1.73 -11.35 -9.18
CA HIS A 73 0.50 -12.13 -9.17
C HIS A 73 0.63 -13.37 -8.28
N ASP A 74 -0.27 -13.51 -7.29
CA ASP A 74 -0.30 -14.63 -6.33
C ASP A 74 1.01 -14.79 -5.52
N ALA A 75 1.82 -13.72 -5.37
CA ALA A 75 3.04 -13.73 -4.57
C ALA A 75 2.72 -13.61 -3.07
N LYS A 76 3.62 -14.14 -2.24
CA LYS A 76 3.54 -14.00 -0.79
C LYS A 76 4.45 -12.85 -0.34
N LEU A 77 3.86 -11.76 0.11
CA LEU A 77 4.53 -10.55 0.59
C LEU A 77 4.14 -10.25 2.06
N THR A 78 3.71 -11.27 2.80
CA THR A 78 3.31 -11.10 4.21
C THR A 78 4.44 -10.48 5.02
N GLY A 79 4.16 -9.33 5.66
CA GLY A 79 5.15 -8.62 6.46
C GLY A 79 6.34 -8.06 5.67
N ALA A 80 6.27 -8.00 4.34
CA ALA A 80 7.31 -7.38 3.54
C ALA A 80 7.41 -5.87 3.81
N ARG A 81 8.62 -5.32 3.71
CA ARG A 81 8.90 -3.89 3.79
C ARG A 81 8.92 -3.32 2.37
N LEU A 82 7.98 -2.46 2.09
CA LEU A 82 7.76 -1.81 0.79
C LEU A 82 7.61 -0.29 0.99
N SER A 83 8.06 0.24 2.14
CA SER A 83 7.93 1.67 2.43
C SER A 83 8.65 2.49 1.38
N GLY A 84 7.95 3.49 0.81
CA GLY A 84 8.46 4.36 -0.26
C GLY A 84 8.76 3.64 -1.58
N ALA A 85 8.37 2.37 -1.76
CA ALA A 85 8.59 1.65 -3.01
C ALA A 85 7.71 2.20 -4.15
N GLU A 86 8.22 2.16 -5.38
CA GLU A 86 7.51 2.55 -6.60
C GLU A 86 6.88 1.30 -7.24
N LEU A 87 5.56 1.16 -7.12
CA LEU A 87 4.76 0.01 -7.56
C LEU A 87 3.73 0.40 -8.64
N SER A 88 3.88 1.56 -9.28
CA SER A 88 2.92 2.00 -10.32
C SER A 88 2.78 0.94 -11.41
N GLY A 89 1.53 0.61 -11.77
CA GLY A 89 1.22 -0.41 -12.77
C GLY A 89 1.55 -1.85 -12.36
N ALA A 90 2.11 -2.09 -11.17
CA ALA A 90 2.47 -3.44 -10.73
C ALA A 90 1.25 -4.37 -10.64
N ASN A 91 1.42 -5.62 -11.01
CA ASN A 91 0.38 -6.64 -10.88
C ASN A 91 0.51 -7.38 -9.55
N LEU A 92 -0.30 -6.98 -8.58
CA LEU A 92 -0.44 -7.57 -7.25
C LEU A 92 -1.75 -8.38 -7.10
N ASN A 93 -2.39 -8.76 -8.20
CA ASN A 93 -3.63 -9.54 -8.14
C ASN A 93 -3.43 -10.81 -7.32
N LYS A 94 -4.32 -11.06 -6.36
CA LYS A 94 -4.29 -12.20 -5.43
C LYS A 94 -3.04 -12.28 -4.54
N ALA A 95 -2.16 -11.30 -4.57
CA ALA A 95 -0.98 -11.28 -3.70
C ALA A 95 -1.39 -11.20 -2.22
N THR A 96 -0.58 -11.80 -1.35
CA THR A 96 -0.77 -11.73 0.11
C THR A 96 0.19 -10.70 0.70
N LEU A 97 -0.31 -9.51 1.00
CA LEU A 97 0.41 -8.38 1.60
C LEU A 97 0.00 -8.13 3.06
N ALA A 98 -0.56 -9.16 3.72
CA ALA A 98 -0.98 -9.01 5.12
C ALA A 98 0.19 -8.52 5.99
N ARG A 99 -0.05 -7.48 6.80
CA ARG A 99 0.95 -6.81 7.64
C ARG A 99 2.18 -6.24 6.90
N ALA A 100 2.13 -6.12 5.58
CA ALA A 100 3.20 -5.46 4.83
C ALA A 100 3.26 -3.96 5.17
N ASP A 101 4.44 -3.38 5.11
CA ASP A 101 4.65 -1.95 5.26
C ASP A 101 4.79 -1.28 3.88
N LEU A 102 3.74 -0.61 3.46
CA LEU A 102 3.62 0.16 2.21
C LEU A 102 3.54 1.67 2.50
N THR A 103 4.00 2.11 3.69
CA THR A 103 3.93 3.52 4.08
C THR A 103 4.61 4.40 3.04
N GLY A 104 3.87 5.39 2.51
CA GLY A 104 4.35 6.31 1.48
C GLY A 104 4.70 5.67 0.12
N ALA A 105 4.34 4.40 -0.11
CA ALA A 105 4.57 3.75 -1.40
C ALA A 105 3.67 4.33 -2.49
N THR A 106 4.12 4.26 -3.75
CA THR A 106 3.34 4.66 -4.93
C THR A 106 2.79 3.41 -5.63
N LEU A 107 1.45 3.28 -5.69
CA LEU A 107 0.74 2.16 -6.31
C LEU A 107 -0.24 2.65 -7.40
N ARG A 108 0.07 3.76 -8.07
CA ARG A 108 -0.82 4.34 -9.07
C ARG A 108 -1.13 3.34 -10.17
N GLY A 109 -2.43 3.15 -10.46
CA GLY A 109 -2.89 2.20 -11.49
C GLY A 109 -2.49 0.74 -11.23
N ALA A 110 -2.01 0.39 -10.04
CA ALA A 110 -1.64 -0.99 -9.72
C ALA A 110 -2.86 -1.91 -9.70
N LEU A 111 -2.66 -3.18 -10.05
CA LEU A 111 -3.70 -4.21 -10.06
C LEU A 111 -3.64 -5.00 -8.74
N LEU A 112 -4.66 -4.83 -7.89
CA LEU A 112 -4.75 -5.48 -6.57
C LEU A 112 -6.07 -6.28 -6.41
N TYR A 113 -6.66 -6.74 -7.53
CA TYR A 113 -7.89 -7.53 -7.46
C TYR A 113 -7.73 -8.74 -6.54
N ALA A 114 -8.61 -8.89 -5.55
CA ALA A 114 -8.59 -9.95 -4.54
C ALA A 114 -7.27 -10.05 -3.74
N ALA A 115 -6.45 -9.00 -3.70
CA ALA A 115 -5.25 -8.96 -2.87
C ALA A 115 -5.62 -8.94 -1.37
N ASN A 116 -4.78 -9.54 -0.54
CA ASN A 116 -4.93 -9.52 0.91
C ASN A 116 -3.96 -8.51 1.53
N LEU A 117 -4.49 -7.37 1.97
CA LEU A 117 -3.78 -6.30 2.67
C LEU A 117 -4.24 -6.18 4.14
N ASP A 118 -4.79 -7.25 4.74
CA ASP A 118 -5.24 -7.21 6.12
C ASP A 118 -4.10 -6.75 7.05
N GLN A 119 -4.37 -5.73 7.89
CA GLN A 119 -3.41 -5.13 8.81
C GLN A 119 -2.16 -4.50 8.14
N ALA A 120 -2.18 -4.27 6.82
CA ALA A 120 -1.08 -3.58 6.13
C ALA A 120 -1.03 -2.11 6.51
N LYS A 121 0.17 -1.52 6.47
CA LYS A 121 0.39 -0.09 6.66
C LYS A 121 0.48 0.57 5.30
N LEU A 122 -0.46 1.46 5.01
CA LEU A 122 -0.57 2.22 3.75
C LEU A 122 -0.67 3.73 4.04
N ALA A 123 -0.24 4.17 5.23
CA ALA A 123 -0.33 5.58 5.59
C ALA A 123 0.41 6.44 4.55
N GLY A 124 -0.29 7.44 4.00
CA GLY A 124 0.23 8.33 2.96
C GLY A 124 0.57 7.68 1.62
N ALA A 125 0.20 6.42 1.39
CA ALA A 125 0.43 5.76 0.09
C ALA A 125 -0.41 6.39 -1.03
N ASP A 126 0.10 6.40 -2.25
CA ASP A 126 -0.62 6.85 -3.45
C ASP A 126 -1.18 5.63 -4.22
N LEU A 127 -2.48 5.41 -4.09
CA LEU A 127 -3.22 4.32 -4.74
C LEU A 127 -4.11 4.84 -5.89
N THR A 128 -3.95 6.10 -6.30
CA THR A 128 -4.78 6.72 -7.34
C THR A 128 -4.97 5.77 -8.54
N GLU A 129 -6.22 5.61 -8.98
CA GLU A 129 -6.62 4.76 -10.12
C GLU A 129 -6.32 3.24 -9.94
N ALA A 130 -5.94 2.78 -8.74
CA ALA A 130 -5.66 1.36 -8.52
C ALA A 130 -6.94 0.50 -8.63
N LEU A 131 -6.80 -0.72 -9.14
CA LEU A 131 -7.90 -1.69 -9.27
C LEU A 131 -7.86 -2.70 -8.13
N MET A 132 -8.66 -2.45 -7.08
CA MET A 132 -8.68 -3.18 -5.81
C MET A 132 -10.00 -3.93 -5.57
N GLY A 133 -10.74 -4.24 -6.62
CA GLY A 133 -12.01 -4.96 -6.48
C GLY A 133 -11.87 -6.22 -5.62
N THR A 134 -12.76 -6.41 -4.64
CA THR A 134 -12.75 -7.52 -3.66
C THR A 134 -11.49 -7.63 -2.79
N ALA A 135 -10.59 -6.66 -2.79
CA ALA A 135 -9.42 -6.65 -1.93
C ALA A 135 -9.81 -6.66 -0.44
N ARG A 136 -8.95 -7.23 0.38
CA ARG A 136 -9.11 -7.28 1.84
C ARG A 136 -8.15 -6.28 2.49
N LEU A 137 -8.70 -5.38 3.28
CA LEU A 137 -8.00 -4.31 3.98
C LEU A 137 -8.47 -4.21 5.45
N THR A 138 -8.91 -5.35 6.02
CA THR A 138 -9.40 -5.37 7.40
C THR A 138 -8.31 -4.89 8.36
N ARG A 139 -8.63 -3.88 9.19
CA ARG A 139 -7.69 -3.26 10.16
C ARG A 139 -6.42 -2.67 9.54
N SER A 140 -6.40 -2.39 8.25
CA SER A 140 -5.27 -1.70 7.60
C SER A 140 -5.25 -0.21 7.98
N ASP A 141 -4.08 0.40 7.89
CA ASP A 141 -3.91 1.83 8.08
C ASP A 141 -3.70 2.53 6.73
N LEU A 142 -4.73 3.25 6.28
CA LEU A 142 -4.75 4.06 5.06
C LEU A 142 -4.84 5.56 5.42
N SER A 143 -4.41 5.96 6.63
CA SER A 143 -4.51 7.36 7.04
C SER A 143 -3.74 8.27 6.06
N GLY A 144 -4.42 9.33 5.59
CA GLY A 144 -3.88 10.28 4.62
C GLY A 144 -3.51 9.68 3.26
N ALA A 145 -3.92 8.44 2.95
CA ALA A 145 -3.66 7.84 1.64
C ALA A 145 -4.47 8.51 0.53
N LYS A 146 -3.93 8.51 -0.69
CA LYS A 146 -4.62 8.97 -1.89
C LYS A 146 -5.30 7.78 -2.57
N LEU A 147 -6.60 7.81 -2.59
CA LEU A 147 -7.46 6.76 -3.14
C LEU A 147 -8.37 7.31 -4.25
N ALA A 148 -8.03 8.46 -4.86
CA ALA A 148 -8.86 9.03 -5.91
C ALA A 148 -9.03 8.06 -7.08
N ASP A 149 -10.27 7.92 -7.56
CA ASP A 149 -10.67 7.06 -8.68
C ASP A 149 -10.35 5.57 -8.53
N VAL A 150 -10.16 5.08 -7.29
CA VAL A 150 -9.89 3.67 -7.01
C VAL A 150 -11.14 2.82 -7.18
N ASP A 151 -11.00 1.64 -7.77
CA ASP A 151 -12.05 0.60 -7.74
C ASP A 151 -11.89 -0.29 -6.49
N LEU A 152 -12.71 -0.05 -5.47
CA LEU A 152 -12.79 -0.84 -4.23
C LEU A 152 -14.13 -1.57 -4.10
N ARG A 153 -14.82 -1.81 -5.19
CA ARG A 153 -16.13 -2.50 -5.16
C ARG A 153 -16.01 -3.86 -4.48
N LYS A 154 -16.95 -4.13 -3.57
CA LYS A 154 -16.98 -5.34 -2.74
C LYS A 154 -15.72 -5.54 -1.87
N GLY A 155 -14.91 -4.49 -1.68
CA GLY A 155 -13.74 -4.51 -0.81
C GLY A 155 -14.12 -4.74 0.66
N ARG A 156 -13.23 -5.31 1.44
CA ARG A 156 -13.42 -5.59 2.87
C ARG A 156 -12.51 -4.69 3.68
N LEU A 157 -13.06 -3.59 4.20
CA LEU A 157 -12.33 -2.54 4.94
C LEU A 157 -12.81 -2.43 6.41
N ALA A 158 -13.32 -3.52 6.97
CA ALA A 158 -13.80 -3.49 8.36
C ALA A 158 -12.68 -3.03 9.30
N GLU A 159 -13.00 -2.06 10.18
CA GLU A 159 -12.07 -1.46 11.14
C GLU A 159 -10.81 -0.82 10.50
N ALA A 160 -10.79 -0.55 9.19
CA ALA A 160 -9.69 0.15 8.53
C ALA A 160 -9.63 1.62 8.97
N ASN A 161 -8.44 2.18 9.05
CA ASN A 161 -8.20 3.59 9.32
C ASN A 161 -8.02 4.35 8.00
N LEU A 162 -9.01 5.14 7.62
CA LEU A 162 -9.03 6.02 6.44
C LEU A 162 -9.08 7.50 6.85
N THR A 163 -8.64 7.83 8.08
CA THR A 163 -8.67 9.20 8.59
C THR A 163 -7.90 10.13 7.67
N GLY A 164 -8.57 11.19 7.18
CA GLY A 164 -7.99 12.18 6.27
C GLY A 164 -7.60 11.66 4.89
N ALA A 165 -8.03 10.45 4.52
CA ALA A 165 -7.76 9.91 3.18
C ALA A 165 -8.56 10.66 2.10
N ASP A 166 -8.02 10.71 0.89
CA ASP A 166 -8.71 11.21 -0.31
C ASP A 166 -9.33 10.05 -1.07
N LEU A 167 -10.65 9.95 -0.99
CA LEU A 167 -11.49 8.95 -1.67
C LEU A 167 -12.32 9.56 -2.80
N THR A 168 -11.94 10.73 -3.30
CA THR A 168 -12.68 11.42 -4.38
C THR A 168 -12.86 10.47 -5.57
N GLY A 169 -14.09 10.34 -6.08
CA GLY A 169 -14.42 9.47 -7.23
C GLY A 169 -14.30 7.97 -6.98
N THR A 170 -13.90 7.54 -5.79
CA THR A 170 -13.69 6.11 -5.45
C THR A 170 -14.98 5.31 -5.59
N ALA A 171 -14.91 4.13 -6.21
CA ALA A 171 -16.01 3.18 -6.25
C ALA A 171 -15.96 2.21 -5.07
N LEU A 172 -16.90 2.34 -4.13
CA LEU A 172 -17.07 1.51 -2.93
C LEU A 172 -18.38 0.71 -2.94
N ASP A 173 -19.04 0.56 -4.10
CA ASP A 173 -20.30 -0.15 -4.18
C ASP A 173 -20.19 -1.55 -3.56
N LEU A 174 -21.15 -1.88 -2.67
CA LEU A 174 -21.21 -3.15 -1.96
C LEU A 174 -19.97 -3.47 -1.12
N ALA A 175 -19.14 -2.49 -0.78
CA ALA A 175 -18.00 -2.68 0.10
C ALA A 175 -18.42 -2.78 1.56
N PHE A 176 -17.56 -3.36 2.41
CA PHE A 176 -17.79 -3.60 3.82
C PHE A 176 -16.84 -2.73 4.67
N LEU A 177 -17.37 -1.63 5.23
CA LEU A 177 -16.63 -0.64 6.03
C LEU A 177 -17.10 -0.59 7.49
N ARG A 178 -17.62 -1.70 8.01
CA ARG A 178 -18.09 -1.74 9.39
C ARG A 178 -16.99 -1.28 10.35
N GLY A 179 -17.29 -0.29 11.19
CA GLY A 179 -16.35 0.27 12.18
C GLY A 179 -15.13 0.97 11.56
N ALA A 180 -15.12 1.24 10.27
CA ALA A 180 -14.02 1.97 9.63
C ALA A 180 -13.97 3.42 10.12
N ARG A 181 -12.77 3.99 10.18
CA ARG A 181 -12.53 5.37 10.60
C ARG A 181 -12.27 6.21 9.35
N LEU A 182 -13.18 7.12 9.07
CA LEU A 182 -13.17 8.02 7.90
C LEU A 182 -13.24 9.49 8.32
N ASN A 183 -12.77 9.80 9.54
CA ASN A 183 -12.80 11.16 10.06
C ASN A 183 -12.08 12.12 9.12
N GLY A 184 -12.79 13.18 8.68
CA GLY A 184 -12.23 14.20 7.80
C GLY A 184 -11.80 13.69 6.42
N ALA A 185 -12.20 12.49 6.02
CA ALA A 185 -11.91 11.97 4.69
C ALA A 185 -12.62 12.79 3.59
N ALA A 186 -11.97 13.01 2.46
CA ALA A 186 -12.60 13.55 1.26
C ALA A 186 -13.27 12.40 0.49
N MET A 187 -14.60 12.39 0.44
CA MET A 187 -15.41 11.38 -0.22
C MET A 187 -16.30 12.01 -1.31
N ILE A 188 -15.78 13.06 -1.94
CA ILE A 188 -16.51 13.81 -2.98
C ILE A 188 -16.74 12.89 -4.18
N GLU A 189 -17.95 12.88 -4.74
CA GLU A 189 -18.33 12.03 -5.88
C GLU A 189 -18.12 10.52 -5.65
N THR A 190 -17.91 10.10 -4.40
CA THR A 190 -17.69 8.68 -4.07
C THR A 190 -18.96 7.87 -4.33
N ARG A 191 -18.82 6.68 -4.91
CA ARG A 191 -19.91 5.73 -5.08
C ARG A 191 -19.99 4.78 -3.90
N LEU A 192 -21.09 4.83 -3.17
CA LEU A 192 -21.36 4.05 -1.94
C LEU A 192 -22.64 3.20 -2.07
N ILE A 193 -23.04 2.81 -3.28
CA ILE A 193 -24.31 2.11 -3.50
C ILE A 193 -24.31 0.78 -2.75
N GLY A 194 -25.25 0.62 -1.79
CA GLY A 194 -25.35 -0.60 -0.97
C GLY A 194 -24.14 -0.90 -0.09
N THR A 195 -23.34 0.09 0.22
CA THR A 195 -22.14 -0.04 1.06
C THR A 195 -22.52 -0.21 2.53
N GLU A 196 -21.85 -1.11 3.24
CA GLU A 196 -22.04 -1.38 4.67
C GLU A 196 -21.11 -0.50 5.53
N LEU A 197 -21.65 0.57 6.11
CA LEU A 197 -20.96 1.56 6.95
C LEU A 197 -21.44 1.49 8.41
N VAL A 198 -21.94 0.33 8.84
CA VAL A 198 -22.42 0.14 10.23
C VAL A 198 -21.32 0.51 11.23
N ASP A 199 -21.66 1.35 12.21
CA ASP A 199 -20.76 1.82 13.27
C ASP A 199 -19.49 2.54 12.75
N ALA A 200 -19.45 2.98 11.48
CA ALA A 200 -18.31 3.72 10.94
C ALA A 200 -18.25 5.15 11.46
N VAL A 201 -17.06 5.74 11.54
CA VAL A 201 -16.85 7.10 12.02
C VAL A 201 -16.47 8.01 10.87
N LEU A 202 -17.40 8.85 10.41
CA LEU A 202 -17.25 9.79 9.29
C LEU A 202 -17.32 11.25 9.78
N ALA A 203 -16.98 11.49 11.03
CA ALA A 203 -17.10 12.84 11.60
C ALA A 203 -16.26 13.84 10.78
N GLY A 204 -16.92 14.91 10.28
CA GLY A 204 -16.30 15.94 9.45
C GLY A 204 -15.89 15.48 8.04
N ALA A 205 -16.28 14.28 7.59
CA ALA A 205 -16.03 13.83 6.23
C ALA A 205 -16.80 14.67 5.21
N ASP A 206 -16.27 14.80 3.99
CA ASP A 206 -16.93 15.47 2.89
C ASP A 206 -17.51 14.45 1.90
N LEU A 207 -18.83 14.21 1.98
CA LEU A 207 -19.57 13.32 1.09
C LEU A 207 -20.31 14.11 -0.01
N SER A 208 -19.90 15.33 -0.30
CA SER A 208 -20.55 16.13 -1.33
C SER A 208 -20.59 15.35 -2.66
N GLU A 209 -21.77 15.36 -3.31
CA GLU A 209 -22.00 14.69 -4.59
C GLU A 209 -21.88 13.15 -4.55
N ALA A 210 -21.72 12.55 -3.37
CA ALA A 210 -21.61 11.10 -3.24
C ALA A 210 -22.96 10.41 -3.56
N ASP A 211 -22.89 9.24 -4.18
CA ASP A 211 -24.03 8.36 -4.42
C ASP A 211 -24.09 7.27 -3.35
N ALA A 212 -24.86 7.50 -2.29
CA ALA A 212 -25.00 6.59 -1.16
C ALA A 212 -26.36 5.88 -1.14
N ARG A 213 -26.96 5.64 -2.31
CA ARG A 213 -28.25 4.95 -2.42
C ARG A 213 -28.18 3.56 -1.80
N GLY A 214 -29.13 3.29 -0.89
CA GLY A 214 -29.23 2.01 -0.20
C GLY A 214 -28.04 1.68 0.71
N ALA A 215 -27.13 2.62 0.97
CA ALA A 215 -26.03 2.42 1.90
C ALA A 215 -26.54 2.26 3.34
N ASN A 216 -25.84 1.51 4.15
CA ASN A 216 -26.18 1.23 5.54
C ASN A 216 -25.29 2.00 6.49
N PHE A 217 -25.77 3.13 7.00
CA PHE A 217 -25.08 4.00 7.98
C PHE A 217 -25.56 3.73 9.43
N ARG A 218 -26.20 2.59 9.69
CA ARG A 218 -26.72 2.33 11.04
C ARG A 218 -25.62 2.50 12.10
N GLY A 219 -25.91 3.35 13.11
CA GLY A 219 -24.98 3.64 14.22
C GLY A 219 -23.74 4.44 13.80
N ALA A 220 -23.62 4.85 12.53
CA ALA A 220 -22.46 5.62 12.07
C ALA A 220 -22.45 7.04 12.65
N ASP A 221 -21.28 7.63 12.79
CA ASP A 221 -21.10 9.03 13.19
C ASP A 221 -20.81 9.90 11.97
N LEU A 222 -21.80 10.64 11.51
CA LEU A 222 -21.75 11.66 10.44
C LEU A 222 -21.76 13.09 11.02
N SER A 223 -21.40 13.27 12.30
CA SER A 223 -21.38 14.60 12.89
C SER A 223 -20.44 15.53 12.10
N ARG A 224 -20.89 16.75 11.82
CA ARG A 224 -20.19 17.78 11.02
C ARG A 224 -19.79 17.31 9.60
N ALA A 225 -20.35 16.21 9.10
CA ALA A 225 -20.13 15.78 7.73
C ALA A 225 -20.81 16.74 6.75
N LYS A 226 -20.23 16.91 5.57
CA LYS A 226 -20.82 17.64 4.46
C LYS A 226 -21.56 16.66 3.54
N LEU A 227 -22.85 16.93 3.32
CA LEU A 227 -23.74 16.07 2.54
C LEU A 227 -24.36 16.83 1.35
N LYS A 228 -23.68 17.86 0.85
CA LYS A 228 -24.18 18.68 -0.26
C LYS A 228 -24.35 17.82 -1.51
N ARG A 229 -25.57 17.85 -2.08
CA ARG A 229 -25.97 17.05 -3.26
C ARG A 229 -25.73 15.54 -3.12
N THR A 230 -25.57 15.04 -1.89
CA THR A 230 -25.43 13.61 -1.60
C THR A 230 -26.76 12.90 -1.87
N ASN A 231 -26.73 11.75 -2.52
CA ASN A 231 -27.92 10.92 -2.73
C ASN A 231 -27.98 9.81 -1.68
N LEU A 232 -28.86 9.97 -0.67
CA LEU A 232 -29.12 9.00 0.40
C LEU A 232 -30.41 8.18 0.15
N LEU A 233 -30.96 8.18 -1.06
CA LEU A 233 -32.22 7.47 -1.34
C LEU A 233 -32.15 6.02 -0.86
N ARG A 234 -33.10 5.60 0.00
CA ARG A 234 -33.18 4.28 0.64
C ARG A 234 -31.97 3.93 1.54
N ALA A 235 -31.13 4.86 1.89
CA ALA A 235 -30.07 4.63 2.87
C ALA A 235 -30.67 4.36 4.26
N ASN A 236 -30.02 3.49 5.04
CA ASN A 236 -30.39 3.26 6.43
C ASN A 236 -29.62 4.21 7.34
N LEU A 237 -30.32 5.19 7.93
CA LEU A 237 -29.78 6.16 8.89
C LEU A 237 -30.23 5.87 10.34
N TYR A 238 -30.64 4.64 10.67
CA TYR A 238 -31.07 4.29 12.03
C TYR A 238 -29.92 4.47 13.02
N GLU A 239 -30.15 5.19 14.10
CA GLU A 239 -29.14 5.53 15.12
C GLU A 239 -27.92 6.29 14.58
N THR A 240 -27.96 6.84 13.37
CA THR A 240 -26.84 7.64 12.80
C THR A 240 -26.79 9.01 13.50
N ARG A 241 -25.59 9.40 13.94
CA ARG A 241 -25.35 10.74 14.47
C ARG A 241 -25.17 11.73 13.31
N LEU A 242 -25.94 12.83 13.34
CA LEU A 242 -25.94 13.86 12.31
C LEU A 242 -25.77 15.27 12.92
N ASP A 243 -25.18 15.34 14.11
CA ASP A 243 -24.97 16.60 14.83
C ASP A 243 -24.13 17.55 13.96
N ASP A 244 -24.63 18.75 13.70
CA ASP A 244 -23.97 19.77 12.88
C ASP A 244 -23.67 19.33 11.43
N ALA A 245 -24.27 18.25 10.93
CA ALA A 245 -24.11 17.82 9.54
C ALA A 245 -24.72 18.86 8.59
N VAL A 246 -24.01 19.18 7.51
CA VAL A 246 -24.42 20.20 6.54
C VAL A 246 -25.12 19.53 5.35
N PHE A 247 -26.40 19.83 5.23
CA PHE A 247 -27.24 19.40 4.11
C PHE A 247 -27.44 20.56 3.14
N ALA A 248 -27.35 20.31 1.85
CA ALA A 248 -27.71 21.25 0.81
C ALA A 248 -28.05 20.46 -0.45
N GLU A 249 -29.27 20.54 -0.92
CA GLU A 249 -29.75 19.76 -2.05
C GLU A 249 -29.57 18.23 -1.88
N THR A 250 -29.57 17.76 -0.64
CA THR A 250 -29.35 16.35 -0.29
C THR A 250 -30.64 15.56 -0.49
N THR A 251 -30.58 14.46 -1.24
CA THR A 251 -31.70 13.52 -1.34
C THR A 251 -31.73 12.64 -0.10
N MET A 252 -32.79 12.74 0.71
CA MET A 252 -32.96 11.97 1.94
C MET A 252 -33.44 10.53 1.63
N PRO A 253 -33.41 9.60 2.62
CA PRO A 253 -33.79 8.20 2.40
C PRO A 253 -35.19 7.98 1.86
N ASP A 254 -36.15 8.86 2.16
CA ASP A 254 -37.54 8.85 1.70
C ASP A 254 -37.76 9.54 0.33
N GLY A 255 -36.71 10.05 -0.28
CA GLY A 255 -36.72 10.77 -1.54
C GLY A 255 -37.00 12.27 -1.43
N THR A 256 -37.17 12.80 -0.22
CA THR A 256 -37.29 14.27 -0.04
C THR A 256 -35.93 14.95 -0.21
N THR A 257 -35.90 16.24 -0.52
CA THR A 257 -34.69 17.04 -0.61
C THR A 257 -34.55 17.91 0.62
N ARG A 258 -33.37 17.96 1.18
CA ARG A 258 -33.03 18.80 2.33
C ARG A 258 -31.90 19.78 2.02
#